data_75b6fae990cd5114bbb6222bef833f92
#
_entry.id   75b6fae990cd5114bbb6222bef833f92
#
_cell.length_a   1.000
_cell.length_b   1.000
_cell.length_c   1.000
_cell.angle_alpha   90.00
_cell.angle_beta   90.00
_cell.angle_gamma   90.00
#
_symmetry.space_group_name_H-M   'P 1'
#
loop_
_entity.id
_entity.type
_entity.pdbx_description
1 polymer ?
#
loop_
_entity_poly.entity_id
_entity_poly.type
_entity_poly.pdbx_seq_one_letter_code
_entity_poly.pdbx_strand_id
1 'polypeptide(L)'
;MGAVSMKNSTRLVTDRSAMRHALRSVRPTHIAVAYVGKDWRELLGKDDQLAQIVVAPVPGTNPQAIREIARRIGWENVHFFDQLHAKVYLGPTHVMVGSANLSSNALLPGGTQLYEMVVLTDDSVLRAQAMEEWQRYRHLASSLYRSRQDKLDRLAALEEAQPRIDAARIIRGPKTPTLAKFKVGSSPIHLEWWESDYEGGCDPDDTNYINTRVGGQKDEIHIGNWVLQWKCNSKGLPRGRTPLQWMRIDAI
;
A
#
# COMPACT_ATOMS: atom_id res chain seq x y z
N MET A 1 -31.02 -35.57 19.45
CA MET A 1 -30.84 -34.23 18.90
C MET A 1 -29.45 -34.18 18.30
N GLY A 2 -29.33 -34.32 17.00
CA GLY A 2 -28.04 -34.27 16.31
C GLY A 2 -27.54 -32.81 16.23
N ALA A 3 -26.34 -32.60 16.76
CA ALA A 3 -25.64 -31.34 16.59
C ALA A 3 -25.34 -31.17 15.11
N VAL A 4 -26.00 -30.21 14.46
CA VAL A 4 -25.63 -29.76 13.10
C VAL A 4 -24.25 -29.15 13.23
N SER A 5 -23.23 -29.87 12.79
CA SER A 5 -21.88 -29.32 12.64
C SER A 5 -21.96 -28.18 11.61
N MET A 6 -22.01 -26.95 12.07
CA MET A 6 -21.84 -25.80 11.20
C MET A 6 -20.43 -25.87 10.63
N LYS A 7 -20.29 -26.18 9.35
CA LYS A 7 -19.01 -26.11 8.66
C LYS A 7 -18.59 -24.64 8.65
N ASN A 8 -17.53 -24.32 9.39
CA ASN A 8 -16.92 -23.00 9.34
C ASN A 8 -16.59 -22.64 7.89
N SER A 9 -17.04 -21.49 7.46
CA SER A 9 -16.81 -20.98 6.11
C SER A 9 -15.57 -20.09 6.10
N THR A 10 -14.44 -20.67 5.70
CA THR A 10 -13.19 -19.92 5.51
C THR A 10 -12.86 -19.87 4.03
N ARG A 11 -12.63 -18.69 3.49
CA ARG A 11 -12.27 -18.52 2.09
C ARG A 11 -11.25 -17.41 1.87
N LEU A 12 -10.41 -17.63 0.86
CA LEU A 12 -9.50 -16.64 0.33
C LEU A 12 -10.24 -15.77 -0.69
N VAL A 13 -10.03 -14.44 -0.64
CA VAL A 13 -10.63 -13.48 -1.57
C VAL A 13 -9.52 -12.61 -2.14
N THR A 14 -9.40 -12.59 -3.47
CA THR A 14 -8.35 -11.85 -4.20
C THR A 14 -8.90 -10.82 -5.18
N ASP A 15 -10.18 -10.94 -5.56
CA ASP A 15 -10.86 -9.96 -6.39
C ASP A 15 -11.34 -8.76 -5.56
N ARG A 16 -11.12 -7.54 -6.04
CA ARG A 16 -11.45 -6.30 -5.30
C ARG A 16 -12.94 -6.13 -5.05
N SER A 17 -13.78 -6.45 -6.03
CA SER A 17 -15.22 -6.36 -5.87
C SER A 17 -15.72 -7.36 -4.83
N ALA A 18 -15.17 -8.58 -4.87
CA ALA A 18 -15.45 -9.62 -3.88
C ALA A 18 -14.91 -9.24 -2.49
N MET A 19 -13.73 -8.60 -2.39
CA MET A 19 -13.20 -8.09 -1.11
C MET A 19 -14.08 -6.98 -0.52
N ARG A 20 -14.55 -6.05 -1.36
CA ARG A 20 -15.50 -5.00 -0.91
C ARG A 20 -16.81 -5.61 -0.43
N HIS A 21 -17.32 -6.62 -1.13
CA HIS A 21 -18.51 -7.34 -0.70
C HIS A 21 -18.28 -8.08 0.61
N ALA A 22 -17.12 -8.75 0.75
CA ALA A 22 -16.70 -9.41 1.99
C ALA A 22 -16.63 -8.42 3.16
N LEU A 23 -15.99 -7.27 2.98
CA LEU A 23 -15.92 -6.22 4.00
C LEU A 23 -17.32 -5.80 4.49
N ARG A 24 -18.25 -5.58 3.56
CA ARG A 24 -19.63 -5.22 3.91
C ARG A 24 -20.38 -6.34 4.60
N SER A 25 -20.13 -7.60 4.23
CA SER A 25 -20.74 -8.76 4.89
C SER A 25 -20.23 -8.98 6.30
N VAL A 26 -18.97 -8.63 6.57
CA VAL A 26 -18.39 -8.65 7.93
C VAL A 26 -19.12 -7.68 8.85
N ARG A 27 -19.59 -6.51 8.35
CA ARG A 27 -20.18 -5.42 9.14
C ARG A 27 -19.30 -5.06 10.33
N PRO A 28 -18.06 -4.60 10.09
CA PRO A 28 -17.06 -4.51 11.14
C PRO A 28 -17.46 -3.52 12.25
N THR A 29 -17.39 -4.00 13.48
CA THR A 29 -17.52 -3.20 14.69
C THR A 29 -16.18 -2.70 15.20
N HIS A 30 -15.12 -3.48 14.95
CA HIS A 30 -13.74 -3.17 15.33
C HIS A 30 -12.84 -3.32 14.11
N ILE A 31 -11.99 -2.32 13.89
CA ILE A 31 -11.05 -2.31 12.77
C ILE A 31 -9.64 -2.05 13.30
N ALA A 32 -8.64 -2.76 12.77
CA ALA A 32 -7.24 -2.40 12.87
C ALA A 32 -6.64 -2.33 11.48
N VAL A 33 -6.21 -1.15 11.03
CA VAL A 33 -5.66 -0.95 9.69
C VAL A 33 -4.50 0.06 9.70
N ALA A 34 -3.50 -0.21 8.86
CA ALA A 34 -2.40 0.74 8.69
C ALA A 34 -2.87 2.06 8.08
N TYR A 35 -3.72 2.01 7.05
CA TYR A 35 -4.13 3.20 6.32
C TYR A 35 -5.64 3.30 6.16
N VAL A 36 -6.15 4.53 6.29
CA VAL A 36 -7.54 4.88 6.03
C VAL A 36 -7.59 5.94 4.92
N GLY A 37 -8.32 5.63 3.86
CA GLY A 37 -8.57 6.54 2.73
C GLY A 37 -9.78 7.45 2.96
N LYS A 38 -9.92 8.47 2.10
CA LYS A 38 -11.06 9.40 2.13
C LYS A 38 -12.41 8.71 1.89
N ASP A 39 -12.38 7.56 1.22
CA ASP A 39 -13.58 6.82 0.76
C ASP A 39 -14.08 5.80 1.80
N TRP A 40 -13.60 5.86 3.02
CA TRP A 40 -13.89 4.89 4.09
C TRP A 40 -15.40 4.65 4.30
N ARG A 41 -16.23 5.71 4.18
CA ARG A 41 -17.70 5.59 4.32
C ARG A 41 -18.32 4.78 3.20
N GLU A 42 -17.86 5.00 1.96
CA GLU A 42 -18.33 4.23 0.80
C GLU A 42 -17.97 2.75 0.95
N LEU A 43 -16.79 2.47 1.48
CA LEU A 43 -16.30 1.11 1.66
C LEU A 43 -17.11 0.35 2.72
N LEU A 44 -17.34 0.95 3.88
CA LEU A 44 -18.12 0.34 4.96
C LEU A 44 -19.62 0.27 4.64
N GLY A 45 -20.13 1.25 3.87
CA GLY A 45 -21.55 1.35 3.53
C GLY A 45 -22.33 2.19 4.51
N LYS A 46 -23.64 2.39 4.20
CA LYS A 46 -24.53 3.26 5.00
C LYS A 46 -24.89 2.68 6.36
N ASP A 47 -24.96 1.34 6.43
CA ASP A 47 -25.36 0.58 7.62
C ASP A 47 -24.16 0.11 8.44
N ASP A 48 -23.02 0.82 8.33
CA ASP A 48 -21.84 0.44 9.06
C ASP A 48 -22.03 0.55 10.58
N GLN A 49 -21.43 -0.37 11.30
CA GLN A 49 -21.55 -0.53 12.76
C GLN A 49 -20.22 -0.27 13.48
N LEU A 50 -19.32 0.48 12.84
CA LEU A 50 -18.01 0.77 13.40
C LEU A 50 -18.14 1.41 14.78
N ALA A 51 -17.60 0.72 15.79
CA ALA A 51 -17.57 1.16 17.18
C ALA A 51 -16.16 1.65 17.56
N GLN A 52 -15.11 0.97 17.14
CA GLN A 52 -13.74 1.33 17.49
C GLN A 52 -12.77 1.06 16.33
N ILE A 53 -11.72 1.87 16.24
CA ILE A 53 -10.66 1.69 15.25
C ILE A 53 -9.27 1.90 15.87
N VAL A 54 -8.33 1.03 15.51
CA VAL A 54 -6.89 1.24 15.66
C VAL A 54 -6.31 1.56 14.29
N VAL A 55 -5.56 2.64 14.16
CA VAL A 55 -5.01 3.12 12.89
C VAL A 55 -3.60 3.67 13.06
N ALA A 56 -2.75 3.52 12.05
CA ALA A 56 -1.46 4.18 12.04
C ALA A 56 -1.60 5.61 11.48
N PRO A 57 -1.30 6.65 12.28
CA PRO A 57 -1.30 8.03 11.82
C PRO A 57 0.00 8.37 11.07
N VAL A 58 0.23 7.69 9.96
CA VAL A 58 1.46 7.79 9.16
C VAL A 58 1.13 8.15 7.70
N PRO A 59 2.14 8.53 6.87
CA PRO A 59 1.94 8.81 5.45
C PRO A 59 1.18 7.68 4.73
N GLY A 60 0.07 8.03 4.10
CA GLY A 60 -0.88 7.08 3.47
C GLY A 60 -2.23 7.04 4.17
N THR A 61 -2.31 7.41 5.44
CA THR A 61 -3.57 7.67 6.14
C THR A 61 -4.06 9.08 5.82
N ASN A 62 -5.35 9.20 5.51
CA ASN A 62 -5.98 10.50 5.27
C ASN A 62 -6.42 11.13 6.61
N PRO A 63 -5.83 12.26 7.04
CA PRO A 63 -6.16 12.89 8.33
C PRO A 63 -7.62 13.30 8.44
N GLN A 64 -8.21 13.80 7.35
CA GLN A 64 -9.61 14.21 7.32
C GLN A 64 -10.54 13.02 7.53
N ALA A 65 -10.25 11.86 6.93
CA ALA A 65 -11.01 10.63 7.15
C ALA A 65 -11.00 10.23 8.64
N ILE A 66 -9.85 10.33 9.30
CA ILE A 66 -9.75 10.06 10.74
C ILE A 66 -10.59 11.05 11.57
N ARG A 67 -10.56 12.35 11.24
CA ARG A 67 -11.41 13.35 11.92
C ARG A 67 -12.90 13.06 11.74
N GLU A 68 -13.31 12.58 10.56
CA GLU A 68 -14.68 12.20 10.28
C GLU A 68 -15.11 10.95 11.05
N ILE A 69 -14.25 9.94 11.12
CA ILE A 69 -14.47 8.75 11.96
C ILE A 69 -14.61 9.18 13.41
N ALA A 70 -13.68 10.01 13.93
CA ALA A 70 -13.72 10.46 15.30
C ALA A 70 -14.95 11.32 15.65
N ARG A 71 -15.46 12.13 14.70
CA ARG A 71 -16.74 12.84 14.90
C ARG A 71 -17.94 11.89 15.03
N ARG A 72 -17.85 10.73 14.39
CA ARG A 72 -18.93 9.75 14.38
C ARG A 72 -18.91 8.82 15.58
N ILE A 73 -17.76 8.25 15.93
CA ILE A 73 -17.66 7.24 16.99
C ILE A 73 -17.05 7.76 18.30
N GLY A 74 -16.62 9.03 18.34
CA GLY A 74 -15.90 9.62 19.47
C GLY A 74 -14.39 9.43 19.38
N TRP A 75 -13.62 10.41 19.89
CA TRP A 75 -12.15 10.36 19.91
C TRP A 75 -11.60 9.27 20.83
N GLU A 76 -12.34 8.90 21.84
CA GLU A 76 -12.05 7.81 22.78
C GLU A 76 -12.01 6.44 22.10
N ASN A 77 -12.71 6.31 20.98
CA ASN A 77 -12.83 5.09 20.19
C ASN A 77 -11.89 5.05 18.97
N VAL A 78 -11.07 6.08 18.77
CA VAL A 78 -10.04 6.13 17.73
C VAL A 78 -8.66 6.02 18.40
N HIS A 79 -7.94 4.96 18.13
CA HIS A 79 -6.67 4.64 18.75
C HIS A 79 -5.53 4.75 17.73
N PHE A 80 -4.46 5.47 18.07
CA PHE A 80 -3.32 5.68 17.21
C PHE A 80 -2.15 4.78 17.59
N PHE A 81 -1.67 4.01 16.63
CA PHE A 81 -0.53 3.13 16.81
C PHE A 81 0.38 3.19 15.57
N ASP A 82 1.47 3.97 15.62
CA ASP A 82 2.34 4.28 14.46
C ASP A 82 2.93 3.03 13.81
N GLN A 83 3.21 1.97 14.58
CA GLN A 83 3.81 0.74 14.09
C GLN A 83 2.79 -0.27 13.54
N LEU A 84 1.50 0.08 13.53
CA LEU A 84 0.47 -0.83 13.03
C LEU A 84 0.60 -1.05 11.53
N HIS A 85 0.75 -2.30 11.12
CA HIS A 85 0.68 -2.70 9.72
C HIS A 85 -0.36 -3.81 9.45
N ALA A 86 -1.05 -4.28 10.47
CA ALA A 86 -2.15 -5.23 10.33
C ALA A 86 -3.36 -4.63 9.59
N LYS A 87 -4.18 -5.48 8.95
CA LYS A 87 -5.47 -5.13 8.37
C LYS A 87 -6.47 -6.19 8.81
N VAL A 88 -7.22 -5.85 9.84
CA VAL A 88 -8.18 -6.72 10.51
C VAL A 88 -9.52 -6.01 10.62
N TYR A 89 -10.57 -6.68 10.20
CA TYR A 89 -11.95 -6.20 10.23
C TYR A 89 -12.79 -7.21 11.00
N LEU A 90 -13.24 -6.85 12.19
CA LEU A 90 -13.96 -7.71 13.11
C LEU A 90 -15.43 -7.31 13.16
N GLY A 91 -16.28 -8.22 12.77
CA GLY A 91 -17.74 -8.10 12.87
C GLY A 91 -18.35 -9.07 13.90
N PRO A 92 -19.70 -9.03 14.05
CA PRO A 92 -20.39 -9.88 15.01
C PRO A 92 -20.19 -11.38 14.76
N THR A 93 -20.16 -11.80 13.50
CA THR A 93 -20.11 -13.21 13.08
C THR A 93 -18.91 -13.57 12.25
N HIS A 94 -18.27 -12.61 11.59
CA HIS A 94 -17.16 -12.85 10.67
C HIS A 94 -15.95 -11.98 11.03
N VAL A 95 -14.79 -12.44 10.60
CA VAL A 95 -13.56 -11.64 10.56
C VAL A 95 -12.96 -11.69 9.15
N MET A 96 -12.42 -10.55 8.72
CA MET A 96 -11.61 -10.45 7.51
C MET A 96 -10.21 -9.96 7.86
N VAL A 97 -9.20 -10.71 7.44
CA VAL A 97 -7.78 -10.41 7.71
C VAL A 97 -7.00 -10.53 6.41
N GLY A 98 -6.05 -9.64 6.17
CA GLY A 98 -5.19 -9.73 4.98
C GLY A 98 -4.35 -8.49 4.71
N SER A 99 -4.14 -8.20 3.44
CA SER A 99 -3.31 -7.06 3.01
C SER A 99 -4.11 -5.78 2.75
N ALA A 100 -5.43 -5.86 2.53
CA ALA A 100 -6.27 -4.75 2.09
C ALA A 100 -6.52 -3.71 3.18
N ASN A 101 -6.05 -2.48 2.96
CA ASN A 101 -6.35 -1.32 3.80
C ASN A 101 -7.77 -0.78 3.56
N LEU A 102 -8.29 0.04 4.49
CA LEU A 102 -9.56 0.73 4.33
C LEU A 102 -9.41 1.93 3.38
N SER A 103 -9.19 1.67 2.12
CA SER A 103 -8.92 2.67 1.09
C SER A 103 -9.39 2.23 -0.29
N SER A 104 -9.70 3.18 -1.17
CA SER A 104 -10.05 2.93 -2.56
C SER A 104 -8.96 2.19 -3.32
N ASN A 105 -7.68 2.48 -3.04
CA ASN A 105 -6.55 1.80 -3.67
C ASN A 105 -6.57 0.27 -3.46
N ALA A 106 -7.03 -0.18 -2.29
CA ALA A 106 -7.11 -1.59 -1.95
C ALA A 106 -8.44 -2.24 -2.40
N LEU A 107 -9.56 -1.52 -2.27
CA LEU A 107 -10.90 -2.12 -2.29
C LEU A 107 -11.81 -1.62 -3.44
N LEU A 108 -11.42 -0.61 -4.23
CA LEU A 108 -12.23 -0.14 -5.35
C LEU A 108 -11.58 -0.46 -6.71
N PRO A 109 -12.41 -0.71 -7.75
CA PRO A 109 -11.93 -0.78 -9.12
C PRO A 109 -11.27 0.54 -9.54
N GLY A 110 -10.17 0.50 -10.28
CA GLY A 110 -9.46 1.71 -10.76
C GLY A 110 -8.46 2.33 -9.77
N GLY A 111 -8.29 1.76 -8.58
CA GLY A 111 -7.15 2.07 -7.71
C GLY A 111 -5.80 1.68 -8.32
N THR A 112 -4.70 2.08 -7.68
CA THR A 112 -3.36 1.62 -8.06
C THR A 112 -3.33 0.10 -8.21
N GLN A 113 -2.52 -0.43 -9.14
CA GLN A 113 -2.47 -1.87 -9.45
C GLN A 113 -1.79 -2.70 -8.33
N LEU A 114 -2.19 -2.47 -7.09
CA LEU A 114 -1.74 -3.33 -5.99
C LEU A 114 -2.58 -4.59 -5.96
N TYR A 115 -1.92 -5.72 -5.84
CA TYR A 115 -2.58 -7.01 -5.63
C TYR A 115 -2.83 -7.20 -4.15
N GLU A 116 -4.09 -7.37 -3.79
CA GLU A 116 -4.52 -7.56 -2.40
C GLU A 116 -5.11 -8.96 -2.23
N MET A 117 -4.99 -9.47 -1.01
CA MET A 117 -5.52 -10.78 -0.65
C MET A 117 -6.05 -10.74 0.79
N VAL A 118 -7.24 -11.28 1.01
CA VAL A 118 -7.83 -11.37 2.34
C VAL A 118 -8.42 -12.76 2.58
N VAL A 119 -8.41 -13.17 3.83
CA VAL A 119 -9.17 -14.32 4.31
C VAL A 119 -10.43 -13.81 5.00
N LEU A 120 -11.58 -14.32 4.58
CA LEU A 120 -12.86 -14.13 5.25
C LEU A 120 -13.24 -15.42 5.95
N THR A 121 -13.59 -15.35 7.23
CA THR A 121 -13.99 -16.53 8.00
C THR A 121 -15.05 -16.21 9.05
N ASP A 122 -15.91 -17.17 9.34
CA ASP A 122 -16.84 -17.21 10.45
C ASP A 122 -16.35 -18.12 11.61
N ASP A 123 -15.11 -18.62 11.50
CA ASP A 123 -14.50 -19.45 12.55
C ASP A 123 -14.40 -18.66 13.85
N SER A 124 -15.07 -19.17 14.89
CA SER A 124 -15.16 -18.50 16.19
C SER A 124 -13.82 -18.42 16.93
N VAL A 125 -12.92 -19.39 16.71
CA VAL A 125 -11.59 -19.42 17.34
C VAL A 125 -10.70 -18.35 16.70
N LEU A 126 -10.62 -18.32 15.37
CA LEU A 126 -9.87 -17.30 14.64
C LEU A 126 -10.39 -15.89 14.92
N ARG A 127 -11.71 -15.73 15.01
CA ARG A 127 -12.32 -14.46 15.38
C ARG A 127 -11.97 -14.02 16.81
N ALA A 128 -11.97 -14.94 17.77
CA ALA A 128 -11.54 -14.65 19.13
C ALA A 128 -10.06 -14.23 19.19
N GLN A 129 -9.18 -14.95 18.54
CA GLN A 129 -7.75 -14.62 18.44
C GLN A 129 -7.54 -13.25 17.77
N ALA A 130 -8.27 -12.95 16.70
CA ALA A 130 -8.17 -11.65 16.05
C ALA A 130 -8.68 -10.51 16.95
N MET A 131 -9.68 -10.76 17.81
CA MET A 131 -10.15 -9.80 18.81
C MET A 131 -9.11 -9.58 19.91
N GLU A 132 -8.44 -10.63 20.38
CA GLU A 132 -7.35 -10.54 21.36
C GLU A 132 -6.20 -9.68 20.81
N GLU A 133 -5.78 -9.93 19.56
CA GLU A 133 -4.76 -9.12 18.90
C GLU A 133 -5.21 -7.66 18.71
N TRP A 134 -6.46 -7.42 18.34
CA TRP A 134 -7.01 -6.08 18.25
C TRP A 134 -6.97 -5.36 19.62
N GLN A 135 -7.32 -6.04 20.70
CA GLN A 135 -7.25 -5.50 22.06
C GLN A 135 -5.80 -5.20 22.47
N ARG A 136 -4.86 -6.04 22.07
CA ARG A 136 -3.43 -5.80 22.28
C ARG A 136 -2.95 -4.53 21.56
N TYR A 137 -3.34 -4.32 20.29
CA TYR A 137 -3.02 -3.10 19.56
C TYR A 137 -3.64 -1.86 20.21
N ARG A 138 -4.88 -1.93 20.66
CA ARG A 138 -5.54 -0.87 21.41
C ARG A 138 -4.80 -0.52 22.70
N HIS A 139 -4.36 -1.52 23.43
CA HIS A 139 -3.60 -1.35 24.67
C HIS A 139 -2.27 -0.64 24.39
N LEU A 140 -1.51 -1.07 23.41
CA LEU A 140 -0.27 -0.42 22.97
C LEU A 140 -0.51 1.04 22.52
N ALA A 141 -1.55 1.28 21.77
CA ALA A 141 -1.95 2.61 21.33
C ALA A 141 -2.25 3.56 22.50
N SER A 142 -2.84 3.05 23.59
CA SER A 142 -3.24 3.86 24.75
C SER A 142 -2.09 4.51 25.49
N SER A 143 -0.87 3.97 25.36
CA SER A 143 0.34 4.53 25.94
C SER A 143 0.96 5.67 25.12
N LEU A 144 0.67 5.75 23.83
CA LEU A 144 1.31 6.68 22.88
C LEU A 144 0.55 8.00 22.73
N TYR A 145 -0.77 7.95 22.57
CA TYR A 145 -1.63 9.11 22.33
C TYR A 145 -2.74 9.14 23.37
N ARG A 146 -2.46 9.71 24.54
CA ARG A 146 -3.32 9.62 25.73
C ARG A 146 -4.50 10.58 25.69
N SER A 147 -4.31 11.74 25.06
CA SER A 147 -5.33 12.77 24.99
C SER A 147 -5.88 12.95 23.57
N ARG A 148 -7.03 13.61 23.49
CA ARG A 148 -7.56 14.09 22.20
C ARG A 148 -6.58 15.06 21.54
N GLN A 149 -5.90 15.90 22.33
CA GLN A 149 -4.98 16.91 21.81
C GLN A 149 -3.78 16.25 21.14
N ASP A 150 -3.16 15.22 21.76
CA ASP A 150 -2.05 14.47 21.16
C ASP A 150 -2.43 13.90 19.77
N LYS A 151 -3.67 13.39 19.64
CA LYS A 151 -4.18 12.87 18.37
C LYS A 151 -4.37 13.97 17.33
N LEU A 152 -4.88 15.15 17.75
CA LEU A 152 -5.05 16.29 16.84
C LEU A 152 -3.71 16.85 16.37
N ASP A 153 -2.74 16.97 17.27
CA ASP A 153 -1.39 17.44 16.94
C ASP A 153 -0.69 16.47 15.97
N ARG A 154 -0.85 15.17 16.19
CA ARG A 154 -0.33 14.17 15.27
C ARG A 154 -0.95 14.25 13.88
N LEU A 155 -2.26 14.49 13.78
CA LEU A 155 -2.91 14.67 12.48
C LEU A 155 -2.51 15.98 11.81
N ALA A 156 -2.30 17.06 12.56
CA ALA A 156 -1.81 18.32 12.01
C ALA A 156 -0.39 18.15 11.42
N ALA A 157 0.51 17.50 12.16
CA ALA A 157 1.84 17.18 11.67
C ALA A 157 1.82 16.31 10.40
N LEU A 158 0.86 15.39 10.30
CA LEU A 158 0.69 14.56 9.10
C LEU A 158 0.16 15.38 7.91
N GLU A 159 -0.76 16.33 8.15
CA GLU A 159 -1.26 17.26 7.13
C GLU A 159 -0.15 18.18 6.60
N GLU A 160 0.70 18.71 7.47
CA GLU A 160 1.86 19.53 7.08
C GLU A 160 2.91 18.75 6.26
N ALA A 161 3.08 17.46 6.57
CA ALA A 161 3.99 16.59 5.83
C ALA A 161 3.42 16.15 4.46
N GLN A 162 2.09 16.15 4.27
CA GLN A 162 1.42 15.61 3.09
C GLN A 162 1.88 16.24 1.76
N PRO A 163 2.03 17.58 1.63
CA PRO A 163 2.52 18.17 0.38
C PRO A 163 3.93 17.69 0.00
N ARG A 164 4.81 17.49 0.98
CA ARG A 164 6.16 16.95 0.75
C ARG A 164 6.12 15.50 0.30
N ILE A 165 5.21 14.70 0.88
CA ILE A 165 4.99 13.29 0.52
C ILE A 165 4.41 13.19 -0.89
N ASP A 166 3.44 14.04 -1.23
CA ASP A 166 2.82 14.06 -2.55
C ASP A 166 3.82 14.51 -3.61
N ALA A 167 4.65 15.50 -3.33
CA ALA A 167 5.77 15.90 -4.18
C ALA A 167 6.76 14.73 -4.37
N ALA A 168 7.14 14.04 -3.29
CA ALA A 168 8.00 12.87 -3.37
C ALA A 168 7.33 11.68 -4.11
N ARG A 169 6.01 11.52 -4.01
CA ARG A 169 5.26 10.51 -4.78
C ARG A 169 5.16 10.85 -6.25
N ILE A 170 5.02 12.13 -6.60
CA ILE A 170 5.08 12.61 -7.98
C ILE A 170 6.45 12.28 -8.58
N ILE A 171 7.51 12.42 -7.80
CA ILE A 171 8.86 12.01 -8.20
C ILE A 171 8.97 10.47 -8.26
N ARG A 172 8.33 9.72 -7.35
CA ARG A 172 8.35 8.24 -7.29
C ARG A 172 7.45 7.54 -8.30
N GLY A 173 6.57 8.24 -8.97
CA GLY A 173 5.57 7.66 -9.87
C GLY A 173 5.39 8.38 -11.20
N PRO A 174 6.45 8.86 -11.91
CA PRO A 174 6.22 9.26 -13.28
C PRO A 174 5.74 8.03 -14.04
N LYS A 175 4.72 8.20 -14.87
CA LYS A 175 4.35 7.16 -15.85
C LYS A 175 5.60 6.81 -16.62
N THR A 176 5.86 5.52 -16.78
CA THR A 176 6.98 5.04 -17.61
C THR A 176 7.03 5.87 -18.90
N PRO A 177 8.16 6.49 -19.24
CA PRO A 177 8.27 7.27 -20.45
C PRO A 177 7.93 6.41 -21.66
N THR A 178 7.31 7.00 -22.66
CA THR A 178 7.09 6.33 -23.94
C THR A 178 8.05 6.90 -24.97
N LEU A 179 8.57 6.05 -25.85
CA LEU A 179 9.48 6.48 -26.93
C LEU A 179 8.88 7.60 -27.78
N ALA A 180 7.56 7.65 -27.94
CA ALA A 180 6.87 8.72 -28.67
C ALA A 180 7.01 10.11 -28.01
N LYS A 181 7.34 10.18 -26.72
CA LYS A 181 7.56 11.44 -25.97
C LYS A 181 9.04 11.76 -25.77
N PHE A 182 9.92 10.89 -26.24
CA PHE A 182 11.35 11.08 -26.10
C PHE A 182 11.85 12.15 -27.09
N LYS A 183 12.54 13.17 -26.56
CA LYS A 183 13.24 14.16 -27.35
C LYS A 183 14.71 14.11 -26.97
N VAL A 184 15.58 13.78 -27.91
CA VAL A 184 17.02 13.75 -27.70
C VAL A 184 17.51 15.12 -27.20
N GLY A 185 18.28 15.13 -26.13
CA GLY A 185 18.88 16.34 -25.55
C GLY A 185 17.98 17.17 -24.64
N SER A 186 16.69 16.78 -24.42
CA SER A 186 15.76 17.55 -23.56
C SER A 186 15.09 16.71 -22.47
N SER A 187 15.34 15.42 -22.41
CA SER A 187 14.69 14.52 -21.46
C SER A 187 15.72 13.91 -20.52
N PRO A 188 15.41 13.76 -19.23
CA PRO A 188 16.28 13.07 -18.25
C PRO A 188 16.20 11.56 -18.46
N ILE A 189 16.42 11.11 -19.68
CA ILE A 189 16.41 9.69 -20.07
C ILE A 189 17.80 9.37 -20.59
N HIS A 190 18.43 8.41 -19.93
CA HIS A 190 19.72 7.87 -20.34
C HIS A 190 19.49 6.60 -21.16
N LEU A 191 20.35 6.40 -22.14
CA LEU A 191 20.34 5.21 -22.98
C LEU A 191 21.51 4.33 -22.59
N GLU A 192 21.21 3.09 -22.29
CA GLU A 192 22.24 2.08 -21.99
C GLU A 192 22.05 0.84 -22.81
N TRP A 193 23.19 0.22 -23.16
CA TRP A 193 23.22 -1.06 -23.82
C TRP A 193 24.38 -1.91 -23.30
N TRP A 194 24.22 -3.23 -23.38
CA TRP A 194 25.29 -4.17 -23.01
C TRP A 194 25.52 -5.19 -24.12
N GLU A 195 26.75 -5.64 -24.28
CA GLU A 195 27.13 -6.70 -25.21
C GLU A 195 26.80 -8.09 -24.63
N SER A 196 26.68 -9.08 -25.54
CA SER A 196 26.12 -10.39 -25.22
C SER A 196 26.92 -11.28 -24.28
N ASP A 197 28.17 -10.92 -24.02
CA ASP A 197 29.10 -11.77 -23.27
C ASP A 197 29.17 -11.41 -21.78
N TYR A 198 28.39 -10.48 -21.34
CA TYR A 198 28.22 -10.20 -19.92
C TYR A 198 27.19 -11.19 -19.33
N GLU A 199 27.66 -12.40 -19.01
CA GLU A 199 26.95 -13.34 -18.14
C GLU A 199 27.15 -12.96 -16.66
N GLY A 200 26.88 -11.73 -16.30
CA GLY A 200 26.68 -11.35 -14.91
C GLY A 200 25.34 -11.92 -14.49
N GLY A 201 25.35 -13.02 -13.78
CA GLY A 201 24.15 -13.59 -13.19
C GLY A 201 23.51 -12.55 -12.28
N CYS A 202 22.35 -12.05 -12.66
CA CYS A 202 21.48 -11.32 -11.73
C CYS A 202 20.97 -12.34 -10.74
N ASP A 203 21.44 -12.27 -9.51
CA ASP A 203 20.75 -12.92 -8.40
C ASP A 203 19.37 -12.28 -8.33
N PRO A 204 18.28 -13.06 -8.33
CA PRO A 204 16.91 -12.51 -8.23
C PRO A 204 16.67 -11.67 -6.97
N ASP A 205 17.51 -11.79 -5.96
CA ASP A 205 17.45 -11.01 -4.72
C ASP A 205 18.34 -9.75 -4.75
N ASP A 206 19.17 -9.57 -5.76
CA ASP A 206 19.96 -8.35 -5.92
C ASP A 206 19.13 -7.25 -6.58
N THR A 207 19.03 -6.14 -5.90
CA THR A 207 18.70 -4.85 -6.52
C THR A 207 19.56 -4.70 -7.77
N ASN A 208 18.94 -4.53 -8.94
CA ASN A 208 19.63 -4.38 -10.20
C ASN A 208 20.60 -3.20 -10.13
N TYR A 209 21.88 -3.48 -9.93
CA TYR A 209 22.94 -2.49 -10.05
C TYR A 209 23.32 -2.36 -11.53
N ILE A 210 23.08 -1.19 -12.08
CA ILE A 210 23.70 -0.80 -13.34
C ILE A 210 25.10 -0.34 -12.99
N ASN A 211 26.10 -1.15 -13.31
CA ASN A 211 27.50 -0.74 -13.19
C ASN A 211 27.87 0.02 -14.46
N THR A 212 27.41 1.28 -14.55
CA THR A 212 27.74 2.14 -15.67
C THR A 212 29.16 2.67 -15.51
N ARG A 213 30.07 2.20 -16.31
CA ARG A 213 31.23 3.02 -16.69
C ARG A 213 30.75 4.07 -17.70
N VAL A 214 30.07 5.09 -17.21
CA VAL A 214 29.75 6.26 -18.05
C VAL A 214 31.07 6.95 -18.33
N GLY A 215 31.54 6.85 -19.55
CA GLY A 215 32.69 7.60 -20.00
C GLY A 215 32.41 9.10 -19.94
N GLY A 216 32.97 9.79 -18.98
CA GLY A 216 33.21 11.23 -19.06
C GLY A 216 32.25 12.19 -18.36
N GLN A 217 31.04 11.84 -17.98
CA GLN A 217 30.11 12.79 -17.36
C GLN A 217 29.36 12.14 -16.18
N LYS A 218 30.01 12.10 -15.02
CA LYS A 218 29.39 11.62 -13.77
C LYS A 218 28.23 12.48 -13.27
N ASP A 219 28.07 13.69 -13.80
CA ASP A 219 27.15 14.71 -13.27
C ASP A 219 25.76 14.67 -13.91
N GLU A 220 25.51 13.78 -14.86
CA GLU A 220 24.23 13.73 -15.58
C GLU A 220 23.25 12.68 -15.04
N ILE A 221 23.70 11.74 -14.21
CA ILE A 221 22.87 10.69 -13.67
C ILE A 221 22.40 11.10 -12.29
N HIS A 222 21.08 11.30 -12.14
CA HIS A 222 20.47 11.69 -10.88
C HIS A 222 19.42 10.69 -10.43
N ILE A 223 19.23 10.58 -9.11
CA ILE A 223 18.11 9.82 -8.54
C ILE A 223 16.80 10.32 -9.14
N GLY A 224 15.97 9.42 -9.63
CA GLY A 224 14.70 9.69 -10.30
C GLY A 224 14.79 9.74 -11.84
N ASN A 225 15.98 9.74 -12.43
CA ASN A 225 16.13 9.62 -13.87
C ASN A 225 15.69 8.25 -14.38
N TRP A 226 15.26 8.21 -15.62
CA TRP A 226 14.92 6.98 -16.32
C TRP A 226 16.03 6.55 -17.25
N VAL A 227 16.28 5.24 -17.27
CA VAL A 227 17.22 4.59 -18.19
C VAL A 227 16.44 3.65 -19.09
N LEU A 228 16.66 3.75 -20.39
CA LEU A 228 16.18 2.78 -21.37
C LEU A 228 17.33 1.84 -21.69
N GLN A 229 17.16 0.57 -21.38
CA GLN A 229 18.18 -0.46 -21.48
C GLN A 229 17.81 -1.53 -22.51
N TRP A 230 18.80 -2.02 -23.24
CA TRP A 230 18.61 -3.14 -24.17
C TRP A 230 19.89 -3.94 -24.39
N LYS A 231 19.73 -5.22 -24.72
CA LYS A 231 20.84 -6.06 -25.16
C LYS A 231 21.19 -5.73 -26.62
N CYS A 232 22.43 -5.36 -26.88
CA CYS A 232 22.86 -4.90 -28.20
C CYS A 232 23.66 -5.97 -28.97
N ASN A 233 23.84 -5.69 -30.25
CA ASN A 233 24.86 -6.33 -31.09
C ASN A 233 26.16 -5.53 -31.03
N SER A 234 27.20 -5.99 -31.70
CA SER A 234 28.53 -5.33 -31.78
C SER A 234 28.51 -3.88 -32.32
N LYS A 235 27.37 -3.41 -32.83
CA LYS A 235 27.17 -2.03 -33.30
C LYS A 235 26.35 -1.17 -32.31
N GLY A 236 26.07 -1.68 -31.11
CA GLY A 236 25.26 -0.98 -30.12
C GLY A 236 23.74 -0.97 -30.41
N LEU A 237 23.27 -1.64 -31.47
CA LEU A 237 21.86 -1.69 -31.84
C LEU A 237 21.13 -2.83 -31.15
N PRO A 238 19.86 -2.67 -30.76
CA PRO A 238 19.07 -3.74 -30.16
C PRO A 238 19.10 -5.02 -31.01
N ARG A 239 19.36 -6.17 -30.40
CA ARG A 239 19.17 -7.46 -31.09
C ARG A 239 17.68 -7.69 -31.29
N GLY A 240 17.26 -8.07 -32.51
CA GLY A 240 15.85 -8.23 -32.87
C GLY A 240 15.07 -8.98 -31.85
N ARG A 241 13.94 -8.82 -31.37
CA ARG A 241 13.14 -9.42 -30.29
C ARG A 241 13.69 -9.29 -28.86
N THR A 242 14.78 -8.57 -28.62
CA THR A 242 15.20 -8.29 -27.24
C THR A 242 14.26 -7.21 -26.66
N PRO A 243 13.65 -7.44 -25.51
CA PRO A 243 12.78 -6.45 -24.91
C PRO A 243 13.57 -5.21 -24.50
N LEU A 244 13.03 -4.02 -24.80
CA LEU A 244 13.51 -2.78 -24.24
C LEU A 244 12.99 -2.70 -22.80
N GLN A 245 13.86 -2.40 -21.85
CA GLN A 245 13.52 -2.30 -20.44
C GLN A 245 13.66 -0.86 -19.96
N TRP A 246 12.66 -0.38 -19.28
CA TRP A 246 12.71 0.88 -18.56
C TRP A 246 13.13 0.62 -17.12
N MET A 247 14.18 1.28 -16.70
CA MET A 247 14.65 1.27 -15.31
C MET A 247 14.64 2.69 -14.75
N ARG A 248 14.43 2.81 -13.47
CA ARG A 248 14.52 4.08 -12.77
C ARG A 248 15.66 4.02 -11.77
N ILE A 249 16.43 5.08 -11.67
CA ILE A 249 17.52 5.20 -10.70
C ILE A 249 16.92 5.64 -9.38
N ASP A 250 16.93 4.75 -8.41
CA ASP A 250 16.40 5.02 -7.06
C ASP A 250 17.51 5.26 -6.03
N ALA A 251 18.76 4.91 -6.35
CA ALA A 251 19.97 5.19 -5.56
C ALA A 251 21.20 5.34 -6.48
N ILE A 252 22.19 6.09 -6.04
CA ILE A 252 23.50 6.27 -6.68
C ILE A 252 24.57 6.03 -5.63
#